data_8acc3cd7793dfb15ebc2be12ae296d89
#
_entry.id   8acc3cd7793dfb15ebc2be12ae296d89
#
_cell.length_a   1.000
_cell.length_b   1.000
_cell.length_c   1.000
_cell.angle_alpha   90.00
_cell.angle_beta   90.00
_cell.angle_gamma   90.00
#
_symmetry.space_group_name_H-M   'P 1'
#
loop_
_entity.id
_entity.type
_entity.pdbx_description
1 polymer ?
#
loop_
_entity_poly.entity_id
_entity_poly.type
_entity_poly.pdbx_seq_one_letter_code
_entity_poly.pdbx_strand_id
1 'polypeptide(L)'
;MKKSLLFSLALLLVACGQQPKNVALDSQDTLQQTDSLTGSEQTSPDTLTTQPAPKDTAAAAHNYQAPDAADVMQRYQGEKGSRMGGNHAGERVIYLTFDDGPSANTPKVLEVLRREGVKATFFVTAQSKANLKYIGEAYREGHAIAAHTYSHSASIYKTTETYFADLDKIQGVIKQYTGSTTNIIRFPGGSSNTMYYRASGDPLTMIRLSQAVRDRGYQYVDWNVSSEDASGAHVPVEKIIRSSCKSNANDICLLMHDAPGKQTTVQALPHIIQYYKNLGYRFGTLTSTSYICHHNIKPYGGKSPATTNKAKQQPAIPAKDTFPASTPKFVPNSQPLTSGAIVSDTL
;
A
#
# COMPACT_ATOMS: atom_id res chain seq x y z
N MET A 1 13.43 -47.10 45.01
CA MET A 1 13.61 -48.35 44.22
C MET A 1 13.84 -47.95 42.79
N LYS A 2 15.00 -48.31 42.29
CA LYS A 2 15.52 -48.04 40.93
C LYS A 2 14.79 -48.89 39.92
N LYS A 3 14.56 -48.39 38.71
CA LYS A 3 14.70 -49.17 37.46
C LYS A 3 14.91 -48.21 36.27
N SER A 4 16.16 -48.16 35.86
CA SER A 4 16.63 -47.75 34.52
C SER A 4 16.17 -48.77 33.50
N LEU A 5 15.85 -48.31 32.29
CA LEU A 5 15.98 -49.11 31.07
C LEU A 5 16.58 -48.24 29.95
N LEU A 6 17.81 -48.60 29.64
CA LEU A 6 18.56 -48.25 28.43
C LEU A 6 18.16 -49.20 27.31
N PHE A 7 17.95 -48.69 26.10
CA PHE A 7 18.14 -49.40 24.80
C PHE A 7 18.53 -48.37 23.77
N SER A 8 19.69 -48.35 23.41
CA SER A 8 20.51 -48.96 22.36
C SER A 8 20.28 -48.40 20.99
N LEU A 9 21.28 -47.72 20.60
CA LEU A 9 21.88 -47.27 19.35
C LEU A 9 21.83 -48.35 18.24
N ALA A 10 21.39 -47.99 17.06
CA ALA A 10 21.77 -48.68 15.82
C ALA A 10 22.09 -47.65 14.70
N LEU A 11 23.38 -47.57 14.49
CA LEU A 11 24.04 -46.87 13.38
C LEU A 11 23.97 -47.79 12.15
N LEU A 12 23.53 -47.26 11.01
CA LEU A 12 23.76 -47.87 9.69
C LEU A 12 24.23 -46.81 8.71
N LEU A 13 25.54 -46.82 8.52
CA LEU A 13 26.26 -46.23 7.40
C LEU A 13 26.14 -47.15 6.19
N VAL A 14 25.68 -46.68 5.04
CA VAL A 14 26.11 -47.23 3.74
C VAL A 14 26.38 -46.05 2.78
N ALA A 15 27.56 -46.11 2.25
CA ALA A 15 28.21 -45.16 1.37
C ALA A 15 28.01 -45.48 -0.13
N CYS A 16 28.43 -44.54 -0.95
CA CYS A 16 28.76 -44.62 -2.39
C CYS A 16 27.57 -44.72 -3.35
N GLY A 17 27.49 -43.95 -4.42
CA GLY A 17 28.47 -43.31 -5.26
C GLY A 17 27.88 -42.70 -6.51
N GLN A 18 28.63 -41.78 -7.04
CA GLN A 18 28.77 -41.43 -8.46
C GLN A 18 27.79 -40.45 -9.10
N GLN A 19 28.35 -39.29 -9.38
CA GLN A 19 27.94 -38.38 -10.48
C GLN A 19 28.25 -38.98 -11.84
N PRO A 20 27.55 -38.61 -12.89
CA PRO A 20 28.13 -38.59 -14.22
C PRO A 20 28.34 -37.16 -14.75
N LYS A 21 29.43 -37.13 -15.49
CA LYS A 21 30.15 -36.03 -16.11
C LYS A 21 29.38 -35.36 -17.25
N ASN A 22 29.77 -34.09 -17.48
CA ASN A 22 29.60 -33.27 -18.67
C ASN A 22 29.85 -34.04 -19.97
N VAL A 23 28.97 -33.79 -20.98
CA VAL A 23 29.31 -33.93 -22.39
C VAL A 23 28.91 -32.65 -23.08
N ALA A 24 29.93 -31.92 -23.52
CA ALA A 24 29.84 -30.91 -24.55
C ALA A 24 29.81 -31.63 -25.90
N LEU A 25 28.97 -31.20 -26.81
CA LEU A 25 29.14 -31.42 -28.23
C LEU A 25 28.83 -30.14 -28.99
N ASP A 26 29.91 -29.67 -29.56
CA ASP A 26 30.06 -28.71 -30.62
C ASP A 26 29.62 -29.33 -31.93
N SER A 27 28.91 -28.61 -32.81
CA SER A 27 29.00 -28.75 -34.27
C SER A 27 28.25 -27.63 -34.97
N GLN A 28 29.04 -26.82 -35.64
CA GLN A 28 28.67 -25.96 -36.76
C GLN A 28 28.13 -26.82 -37.92
N ASP A 29 27.20 -26.27 -38.73
CA ASP A 29 27.33 -26.13 -40.19
C ASP A 29 26.08 -25.47 -40.79
N THR A 30 26.30 -24.35 -41.44
CA THR A 30 26.32 -24.05 -42.89
C THR A 30 24.98 -23.74 -43.53
N LEU A 31 24.91 -22.47 -43.89
CA LEU A 31 24.27 -21.77 -45.03
C LEU A 31 23.60 -22.66 -46.11
N GLN A 32 22.40 -22.30 -46.51
CA GLN A 32 22.10 -22.05 -47.92
C GLN A 32 20.91 -21.14 -48.15
N GLN A 33 21.16 -20.16 -48.96
CA GLN A 33 20.39 -19.14 -49.60
C GLN A 33 19.57 -19.72 -50.76
N THR A 34 18.31 -19.34 -50.98
CA THR A 34 17.74 -19.16 -52.32
C THR A 34 16.61 -18.16 -52.34
N ASP A 35 16.79 -17.21 -53.09
CA ASP A 35 16.14 -16.19 -53.86
C ASP A 35 14.62 -16.22 -54.09
N SER A 36 14.08 -14.98 -54.02
CA SER A 36 13.23 -14.24 -55.00
C SER A 36 11.74 -14.59 -55.14
N LEU A 37 10.84 -13.64 -54.92
CA LEU A 37 10.23 -12.71 -55.88
C LEU A 37 9.07 -11.94 -55.26
N THR A 38 9.20 -10.63 -55.32
CA THR A 38 8.25 -9.57 -55.69
C THR A 38 6.81 -9.56 -55.18
N GLY A 39 6.46 -8.42 -54.57
CA GLY A 39 5.10 -7.91 -54.39
C GLY A 39 5.08 -6.64 -53.55
N SER A 40 5.12 -5.52 -54.19
CA SER A 40 5.02 -4.16 -53.69
C SER A 40 3.69 -3.90 -52.96
N GLU A 41 3.74 -3.29 -51.79
CA GLU A 41 2.84 -2.16 -51.48
C GLU A 41 3.43 -1.38 -50.30
N GLN A 42 3.79 -0.14 -50.62
CA GLN A 42 4.23 0.88 -49.68
C GLN A 42 3.01 1.39 -48.87
N THR A 43 3.04 1.26 -47.57
CA THR A 43 2.36 2.21 -46.70
C THR A 43 3.39 2.69 -45.67
N SER A 44 3.63 3.98 -45.73
CA SER A 44 4.53 4.74 -44.86
C SER A 44 4.13 4.61 -43.40
N PRO A 45 5.10 4.50 -42.47
CA PRO A 45 4.77 4.64 -41.05
C PRO A 45 4.56 6.11 -40.73
N ASP A 46 3.40 6.40 -40.14
CA ASP A 46 3.06 7.68 -39.56
C ASP A 46 4.14 8.13 -38.58
N THR A 47 4.67 9.28 -38.89
CA THR A 47 5.62 10.02 -38.06
C THR A 47 4.93 10.37 -36.75
N LEU A 48 5.26 9.65 -35.70
CA LEU A 48 4.87 10.00 -34.34
C LEU A 48 5.61 11.30 -33.98
N THR A 49 4.89 12.40 -34.14
CA THR A 49 5.35 13.72 -33.73
C THR A 49 5.55 13.69 -32.22
N THR A 50 6.78 13.62 -31.78
CA THR A 50 7.16 13.84 -30.40
C THR A 50 6.85 15.28 -30.05
N GLN A 51 5.72 15.52 -29.37
CA GLN A 51 5.50 16.76 -28.68
C GLN A 51 6.58 16.93 -27.62
N PRO A 52 7.26 18.09 -27.56
CA PRO A 52 8.20 18.37 -26.49
C PRO A 52 7.44 18.34 -25.16
N ALA A 53 8.03 17.67 -24.16
CA ALA A 53 7.55 17.71 -22.79
C ALA A 53 7.31 19.17 -22.38
N PRO A 54 6.22 19.47 -21.65
CA PRO A 54 6.00 20.80 -21.14
C PRO A 54 7.18 21.16 -20.25
N LYS A 55 7.91 22.19 -20.68
CA LYS A 55 8.96 22.82 -19.88
C LYS A 55 8.27 23.51 -18.69
N ASP A 56 8.77 23.16 -17.53
CA ASP A 56 8.75 24.00 -16.33
C ASP A 56 7.37 24.59 -15.93
N THR A 57 6.58 23.80 -15.21
CA THR A 57 6.00 24.38 -14.02
C THR A 57 6.96 24.04 -12.89
N ALA A 58 7.90 24.94 -12.61
CA ALA A 58 8.51 25.06 -11.32
C ALA A 58 7.35 25.07 -10.32
N ALA A 59 7.17 23.92 -9.65
CA ALA A 59 6.27 23.84 -8.53
C ALA A 59 6.65 24.98 -7.61
N ALA A 60 5.78 25.96 -7.47
CA ALA A 60 5.92 27.00 -6.48
C ALA A 60 6.24 26.26 -5.18
N ALA A 61 7.45 26.41 -4.69
CA ALA A 61 7.83 25.93 -3.38
C ALA A 61 6.88 26.64 -2.43
N HIS A 62 5.78 25.98 -2.08
CA HIS A 62 4.89 26.46 -1.05
C HIS A 62 5.76 26.52 0.19
N ASN A 63 6.04 27.74 0.65
CA ASN A 63 6.61 27.98 1.95
C ASN A 63 5.63 27.42 3.00
N TYR A 64 5.66 26.11 3.19
CA TYR A 64 4.93 25.44 4.25
C TYR A 64 5.66 25.82 5.54
N GLN A 65 5.13 26.80 6.23
CA GLN A 65 5.57 27.13 7.57
C GLN A 65 4.88 26.11 8.49
N ALA A 66 5.67 25.16 9.01
CA ALA A 66 5.17 24.18 9.94
C ALA A 66 4.46 24.89 11.09
N PRO A 67 3.19 24.52 11.42
CA PRO A 67 2.45 25.17 12.50
C PRO A 67 3.21 25.06 13.83
N ASP A 68 3.02 26.01 14.71
CA ASP A 68 3.64 26.02 16.05
C ASP A 68 3.29 24.73 16.80
N ALA A 69 4.23 24.23 17.60
CA ALA A 69 4.06 23.02 18.41
C ALA A 69 2.85 23.11 19.34
N ALA A 70 2.52 24.29 19.87
CA ALA A 70 1.37 24.52 20.73
C ALA A 70 0.05 24.38 19.97
N ASP A 71 -0.06 24.96 18.76
CA ASP A 71 -1.22 24.84 17.88
C ASP A 71 -1.45 23.39 17.43
N VAL A 72 -0.38 22.71 17.07
CA VAL A 72 -0.41 21.28 16.67
C VAL A 72 -0.93 20.42 17.82
N MET A 73 -0.45 20.66 19.04
CA MET A 73 -0.87 19.92 20.22
C MET A 73 -2.30 20.22 20.63
N GLN A 74 -2.74 21.47 20.51
CA GLN A 74 -4.11 21.86 20.81
C GLN A 74 -5.10 21.20 19.85
N ARG A 75 -4.83 21.24 18.54
CA ARG A 75 -5.64 20.55 17.52
C ARG A 75 -5.66 19.04 17.73
N TYR A 76 -4.52 18.46 18.05
CA TYR A 76 -4.40 17.02 18.33
C TYR A 76 -5.19 16.59 19.57
N GLN A 77 -5.25 17.37 20.63
CA GLN A 77 -6.03 17.03 21.82
C GLN A 77 -7.54 16.95 21.55
N GLY A 78 -8.05 17.68 20.54
CA GLY A 78 -9.42 17.58 20.06
C GLY A 78 -9.74 16.31 19.27
N GLU A 79 -8.72 15.60 18.78
CA GLU A 79 -8.87 14.48 17.83
C GLU A 79 -8.60 13.09 18.44
N LYS A 80 -8.44 12.99 19.74
CA LYS A 80 -8.20 11.70 20.41
C LYS A 80 -9.30 10.69 20.10
N GLY A 81 -9.00 9.76 19.23
CA GLY A 81 -9.84 8.61 18.93
C GLY A 81 -11.03 8.88 18.03
N SER A 82 -10.94 9.87 17.11
CA SER A 82 -11.96 10.02 16.07
C SER A 82 -11.99 8.80 15.17
N ARG A 83 -12.93 7.92 15.42
CA ARG A 83 -13.39 6.90 14.48
C ARG A 83 -14.28 7.62 13.48
N MET A 84 -13.76 7.92 12.29
CA MET A 84 -14.56 8.51 11.22
C MET A 84 -15.08 7.41 10.31
N GLY A 85 -16.34 7.49 9.93
CA GLY A 85 -16.98 6.56 8.99
C GLY A 85 -17.48 5.27 9.65
N GLY A 86 -18.21 4.47 8.88
CA GLY A 86 -18.67 3.16 9.34
C GLY A 86 -19.98 3.17 10.13
N ASN A 87 -20.96 3.94 9.68
CA ASN A 87 -22.34 3.73 10.14
C ASN A 87 -23.00 2.66 9.25
N HIS A 88 -22.62 1.42 9.43
CA HIS A 88 -23.19 0.29 8.71
C HIS A 88 -24.40 -0.32 9.43
N ALA A 89 -25.18 0.48 10.14
CA ALA A 89 -26.48 0.07 10.71
C ALA A 89 -26.53 -1.39 11.22
N GLY A 90 -25.51 -1.83 11.96
CA GLY A 90 -25.41 -3.20 12.49
C GLY A 90 -24.68 -4.20 11.58
N GLU A 91 -24.24 -3.83 10.37
CA GLU A 91 -23.40 -4.69 9.54
C GLU A 91 -21.98 -4.82 10.11
N ARG A 92 -21.41 -6.01 9.94
CA ARG A 92 -19.98 -6.27 10.24
C ARG A 92 -19.17 -6.20 8.96
N VAL A 93 -18.15 -5.34 8.95
CA VAL A 93 -17.34 -5.12 7.76
C VAL A 93 -15.86 -5.36 8.05
N ILE A 94 -15.20 -6.10 7.16
CA ILE A 94 -13.75 -6.25 7.18
C ILE A 94 -13.14 -5.64 5.92
N TYR A 95 -12.10 -4.84 6.11
CA TYR A 95 -11.24 -4.28 5.09
C TYR A 95 -9.92 -5.02 5.11
N LEU A 96 -9.72 -5.91 4.13
CA LEU A 96 -8.42 -6.55 3.92
C LEU A 96 -7.48 -5.53 3.30
N THR A 97 -6.33 -5.29 3.92
CA THR A 97 -5.35 -4.32 3.43
C THR A 97 -3.98 -4.96 3.28
N PHE A 98 -3.30 -4.62 2.17
CA PHE A 98 -1.97 -5.13 1.85
C PHE A 98 -1.01 -3.96 1.64
N ASP A 99 0.10 -3.95 2.38
CA ASP A 99 1.13 -2.92 2.33
C ASP A 99 2.38 -3.43 1.57
N ASP A 100 3.23 -2.49 1.13
CA ASP A 100 4.57 -2.69 0.57
C ASP A 100 4.61 -3.35 -0.83
N GLY A 101 3.47 -3.73 -1.39
CA GLY A 101 3.38 -4.18 -2.78
C GLY A 101 3.53 -3.03 -3.79
N PRO A 102 3.51 -3.36 -5.09
CA PRO A 102 3.39 -4.69 -5.64
C PRO A 102 4.69 -5.49 -5.64
N SER A 103 4.57 -6.81 -5.53
CA SER A 103 5.66 -7.76 -5.63
C SER A 103 5.26 -9.01 -6.44
N ALA A 104 6.12 -10.02 -6.49
CA ALA A 104 5.79 -11.32 -7.07
C ALA A 104 4.69 -12.08 -6.29
N ASN A 105 4.31 -11.61 -5.09
CA ASN A 105 3.20 -12.15 -4.32
C ASN A 105 1.86 -11.49 -4.70
N THR A 106 1.87 -10.25 -5.20
CA THR A 106 0.66 -9.51 -5.56
C THR A 106 -0.26 -10.30 -6.51
N PRO A 107 0.20 -10.88 -7.64
CA PRO A 107 -0.69 -11.66 -8.50
C PRO A 107 -1.27 -12.90 -7.81
N LYS A 108 -0.55 -13.51 -6.87
CA LYS A 108 -1.05 -14.65 -6.08
C LYS A 108 -2.12 -14.22 -5.08
N VAL A 109 -1.97 -13.03 -4.47
CA VAL A 109 -3.00 -12.42 -3.62
C VAL A 109 -4.25 -12.14 -4.44
N LEU A 110 -4.09 -11.52 -5.63
CA LEU A 110 -5.22 -11.25 -6.54
C LEU A 110 -5.95 -12.53 -6.95
N GLU A 111 -5.24 -13.61 -7.24
CA GLU A 111 -5.84 -14.92 -7.56
C GLU A 111 -6.70 -15.43 -6.41
N VAL A 112 -6.19 -15.37 -5.17
CA VAL A 112 -6.98 -15.78 -3.98
C VAL A 112 -8.22 -14.90 -3.82
N LEU A 113 -8.08 -13.56 -3.90
CA LEU A 113 -9.19 -12.63 -3.76
C LEU A 113 -10.27 -12.84 -4.83
N ARG A 114 -9.86 -13.13 -6.06
CA ARG A 114 -10.75 -13.44 -7.19
C ARG A 114 -11.51 -14.75 -6.96
N ARG A 115 -10.80 -15.81 -6.57
CA ARG A 115 -11.40 -17.10 -6.26
C ARG A 115 -12.39 -17.01 -5.11
N GLU A 116 -12.06 -16.23 -4.09
CA GLU A 116 -12.91 -16.03 -2.93
C GLU A 116 -14.04 -15.00 -3.16
N GLY A 117 -14.05 -14.29 -4.29
CA GLY A 117 -15.08 -13.31 -4.62
C GLY A 117 -15.05 -12.06 -3.72
N VAL A 118 -13.89 -11.69 -3.17
CA VAL A 118 -13.76 -10.56 -2.24
C VAL A 118 -12.82 -9.48 -2.77
N LYS A 119 -12.99 -8.25 -2.29
CA LYS A 119 -12.14 -7.12 -2.66
C LYS A 119 -11.29 -6.67 -1.47
N ALA A 120 -10.18 -5.98 -1.78
CA ALA A 120 -9.21 -5.52 -0.81
C ALA A 120 -8.69 -4.12 -1.17
N THR A 121 -7.90 -3.53 -0.28
CA THR A 121 -7.17 -2.28 -0.54
C THR A 121 -5.68 -2.54 -0.53
N PHE A 122 -4.98 -2.06 -1.55
CA PHE A 122 -3.53 -2.18 -1.68
C PHE A 122 -2.88 -0.82 -1.45
N PHE A 123 -2.05 -0.72 -0.42
CA PHE A 123 -1.21 0.44 -0.12
C PHE A 123 0.15 0.25 -0.81
N VAL A 124 0.25 0.83 -2.00
CA VAL A 124 1.33 0.51 -2.93
C VAL A 124 2.55 1.39 -2.76
N THR A 125 3.71 0.82 -3.05
CA THR A 125 5.01 1.50 -3.16
C THR A 125 5.55 1.38 -4.59
N ALA A 126 6.71 1.97 -4.88
CA ALA A 126 7.39 1.79 -6.17
C ALA A 126 8.74 1.05 -6.04
N GLN A 127 8.92 0.26 -4.98
CA GLN A 127 10.17 -0.45 -4.72
C GLN A 127 10.50 -1.51 -5.78
N SER A 128 9.49 -2.13 -6.39
CA SER A 128 9.68 -3.17 -7.40
C SER A 128 9.14 -2.74 -8.77
N LYS A 129 9.98 -2.10 -9.57
CA LYS A 129 9.61 -1.57 -10.90
C LYS A 129 9.00 -2.63 -11.82
N ALA A 130 9.52 -3.85 -11.80
CA ALA A 130 9.04 -4.95 -12.63
C ALA A 130 7.59 -5.37 -12.31
N ASN A 131 7.12 -5.08 -11.09
CA ASN A 131 5.81 -5.49 -10.61
C ASN A 131 4.75 -4.36 -10.62
N LEU A 132 5.12 -3.12 -10.98
CA LEU A 132 4.20 -1.96 -10.98
C LEU A 132 2.93 -2.19 -11.83
N LYS A 133 3.01 -3.03 -12.86
CA LYS A 133 1.86 -3.42 -13.68
C LYS A 133 0.69 -4.01 -12.86
N TYR A 134 0.98 -4.63 -11.73
CA TYR A 134 -0.05 -5.24 -10.87
C TYR A 134 -0.90 -4.19 -10.15
N ILE A 135 -0.46 -2.92 -10.07
CA ILE A 135 -1.31 -1.80 -9.62
C ILE A 135 -2.53 -1.67 -10.53
N GLY A 136 -2.29 -1.66 -11.85
CA GLY A 136 -3.37 -1.58 -12.83
C GLY A 136 -4.23 -2.84 -12.88
N GLU A 137 -3.65 -4.03 -12.64
CA GLU A 137 -4.40 -5.28 -12.57
C GLU A 137 -5.36 -5.27 -11.36
N ALA A 138 -4.84 -4.98 -10.16
CA ALA A 138 -5.65 -4.85 -8.96
C ALA A 138 -6.78 -3.83 -9.12
N TYR A 139 -6.48 -2.67 -9.73
CA TYR A 139 -7.49 -1.64 -9.99
C TYR A 139 -8.59 -2.11 -10.93
N ARG A 140 -8.24 -2.76 -12.06
CA ARG A 140 -9.22 -3.29 -13.02
C ARG A 140 -10.09 -4.41 -12.43
N GLU A 141 -9.56 -5.14 -11.45
CA GLU A 141 -10.31 -6.15 -10.71
C GLU A 141 -11.22 -5.55 -9.61
N GLY A 142 -11.28 -4.22 -9.47
CA GLY A 142 -12.14 -3.53 -8.52
C GLY A 142 -11.61 -3.47 -7.09
N HIS A 143 -10.31 -3.67 -6.90
CA HIS A 143 -9.64 -3.38 -5.63
C HIS A 143 -9.36 -1.89 -5.50
N ALA A 144 -9.30 -1.37 -4.27
CA ALA A 144 -8.89 0.00 -4.04
C ALA A 144 -7.36 0.10 -4.05
N ILE A 145 -6.84 1.15 -4.68
CA ILE A 145 -5.42 1.48 -4.68
C ILE A 145 -5.19 2.72 -3.80
N ALA A 146 -4.31 2.58 -2.83
CA ALA A 146 -3.94 3.61 -1.88
C ALA A 146 -2.41 3.81 -1.88
N ALA A 147 -1.94 4.95 -1.38
CA ALA A 147 -0.52 5.26 -1.45
C ALA A 147 0.21 4.87 -0.14
N HIS A 148 1.37 4.20 -0.28
CA HIS A 148 2.26 3.85 0.83
C HIS A 148 3.66 4.47 0.67
N THR A 149 3.73 5.65 0.08
CA THR A 149 4.94 6.37 -0.36
C THR A 149 5.68 5.67 -1.51
N TYR A 150 6.57 6.39 -2.17
CA TYR A 150 7.31 5.85 -3.32
C TYR A 150 8.45 4.94 -2.87
N SER A 151 9.24 5.42 -1.94
CA SER A 151 10.49 4.78 -1.53
C SER A 151 10.36 3.85 -0.32
N HIS A 152 9.33 4.05 0.51
CA HIS A 152 9.19 3.39 1.81
C HIS A 152 10.44 3.56 2.72
N SER A 153 11.21 4.62 2.50
CA SER A 153 12.43 4.90 3.26
C SER A 153 12.11 5.67 4.55
N ALA A 154 12.79 5.36 5.66
CA ALA A 154 12.66 6.16 6.88
C ALA A 154 13.06 7.64 6.67
N SER A 155 13.89 7.94 5.66
CA SER A 155 14.31 9.32 5.34
C SER A 155 13.19 10.24 4.89
N ILE A 156 12.04 9.69 4.44
CA ILE A 156 10.85 10.49 4.10
C ILE A 156 10.36 11.34 5.28
N TYR A 157 10.62 10.86 6.50
CA TYR A 157 10.21 11.55 7.72
C TYR A 157 11.15 12.67 8.17
N LYS A 158 12.19 12.98 7.40
CA LYS A 158 13.17 14.03 7.74
C LYS A 158 12.48 15.40 7.87
N THR A 159 11.62 15.74 6.92
CA THR A 159 10.77 16.93 6.94
C THR A 159 9.43 16.64 6.29
N THR A 160 8.45 17.52 6.47
CA THR A 160 7.15 17.45 5.80
C THR A 160 7.30 17.49 4.27
N GLU A 161 8.21 18.31 3.77
CA GLU A 161 8.50 18.47 2.33
C GLU A 161 9.06 17.17 1.74
N THR A 162 9.99 16.51 2.43
CA THR A 162 10.55 15.22 1.97
C THR A 162 9.48 14.15 1.90
N TYR A 163 8.56 14.13 2.86
CA TYR A 163 7.43 13.20 2.82
C TYR A 163 6.53 13.45 1.61
N PHE A 164 6.12 14.71 1.40
CA PHE A 164 5.25 15.04 0.27
C PHE A 164 5.92 14.83 -1.08
N ALA A 165 7.20 15.15 -1.21
CA ALA A 165 7.95 14.89 -2.44
C ALA A 165 8.00 13.39 -2.80
N ASP A 166 8.05 12.52 -1.80
CA ASP A 166 7.99 11.06 -1.99
C ASP A 166 6.56 10.59 -2.27
N LEU A 167 5.56 11.15 -1.58
CA LEU A 167 4.15 10.89 -1.81
C LEU A 167 3.71 11.30 -3.22
N ASP A 168 4.14 12.46 -3.71
CA ASP A 168 3.82 12.94 -5.06
C ASP A 168 4.36 12.00 -6.15
N LYS A 169 5.53 11.39 -5.93
CA LYS A 169 6.09 10.39 -6.85
C LYS A 169 5.22 9.15 -6.93
N ILE A 170 4.74 8.60 -5.82
CA ILE A 170 3.85 7.43 -5.86
C ILE A 170 2.48 7.78 -6.44
N GLN A 171 1.97 9.00 -6.22
CA GLN A 171 0.75 9.47 -6.87
C GLN A 171 0.88 9.48 -8.39
N GLY A 172 2.05 9.88 -8.92
CA GLY A 172 2.36 9.79 -10.35
C GLY A 172 2.31 8.37 -10.88
N VAL A 173 2.88 7.41 -10.13
CA VAL A 173 2.83 5.98 -10.47
C VAL A 173 1.40 5.46 -10.43
N ILE A 174 0.64 5.73 -9.37
CA ILE A 174 -0.76 5.31 -9.26
C ILE A 174 -1.56 5.85 -10.45
N LYS A 175 -1.44 7.14 -10.74
CA LYS A 175 -2.13 7.76 -11.89
C LYS A 175 -1.77 7.09 -13.23
N GLN A 176 -0.52 6.71 -13.43
CA GLN A 176 -0.07 6.02 -14.63
C GLN A 176 -0.81 4.70 -14.86
N TYR A 177 -1.09 3.93 -13.79
CA TYR A 177 -1.69 2.60 -13.91
C TYR A 177 -3.20 2.56 -13.71
N THR A 178 -3.81 3.60 -13.09
CA THR A 178 -5.24 3.65 -12.76
C THR A 178 -6.00 4.78 -13.45
N GLY A 179 -5.29 5.73 -14.05
CA GLY A 179 -5.87 6.94 -14.64
C GLY A 179 -6.12 8.08 -13.63
N SER A 180 -6.05 7.84 -12.32
CA SER A 180 -6.32 8.83 -11.29
C SER A 180 -5.37 8.70 -10.09
N THR A 181 -5.28 9.77 -9.30
CA THR A 181 -4.60 9.75 -8.00
C THR A 181 -5.54 9.23 -6.90
N THR A 182 -5.00 8.92 -5.75
CA THR A 182 -5.76 8.52 -4.55
C THR A 182 -5.62 9.55 -3.44
N ASN A 183 -6.67 9.74 -2.65
CA ASN A 183 -6.60 10.54 -1.43
C ASN A 183 -6.42 9.68 -0.17
N ILE A 184 -6.33 8.35 -0.30
CA ILE A 184 -6.13 7.44 0.81
C ILE A 184 -4.65 7.05 0.87
N ILE A 185 -4.07 7.20 2.06
CA ILE A 185 -2.66 6.91 2.30
C ILE A 185 -2.50 6.06 3.57
N ARG A 186 -1.37 5.38 3.68
CA ARG A 186 -0.89 4.81 4.94
C ARG A 186 0.57 5.21 5.13
N PHE A 187 0.89 5.69 6.32
CA PHE A 187 2.28 5.98 6.67
C PHE A 187 3.09 4.68 6.80
N PRO A 188 4.29 4.56 6.21
CA PRO A 188 5.21 3.48 6.51
C PRO A 188 5.39 3.26 8.01
N GLY A 189 5.04 2.05 8.47
CA GLY A 189 5.03 1.72 9.90
C GLY A 189 3.83 2.26 10.69
N GLY A 190 2.82 2.86 10.02
CA GLY A 190 1.63 3.46 10.63
C GLY A 190 1.89 4.85 11.23
N SER A 191 0.80 5.53 11.60
CA SER A 191 0.88 6.89 12.14
C SER A 191 1.53 6.95 13.54
N SER A 192 1.54 5.85 14.28
CA SER A 192 2.16 5.74 15.61
C SER A 192 3.59 5.22 15.59
N ASN A 193 4.22 5.08 14.39
CA ASN A 193 5.60 4.60 14.30
C ASN A 193 6.59 5.53 15.02
N THR A 194 7.73 4.99 15.40
CA THR A 194 8.83 5.74 16.04
C THR A 194 10.05 5.92 15.13
N MET A 195 9.98 5.41 13.90
CA MET A 195 11.09 5.50 12.92
C MET A 195 11.40 6.95 12.55
N TYR A 196 10.36 7.80 12.53
CA TYR A 196 10.46 9.20 12.18
C TYR A 196 11.47 9.95 13.06
N TYR A 197 11.54 9.63 14.35
CA TYR A 197 12.40 10.35 15.28
C TYR A 197 13.89 10.20 14.93
N ARG A 198 14.30 9.05 14.43
CA ARG A 198 15.68 8.83 13.96
C ARG A 198 16.00 9.67 12.72
N ALA A 199 15.02 9.97 11.88
CA ALA A 199 15.20 10.73 10.67
C ALA A 199 15.12 12.25 10.90
N SER A 200 14.14 12.72 11.70
CA SER A 200 13.86 14.14 11.91
C SER A 200 14.50 14.74 13.15
N GLY A 201 14.69 13.94 14.21
CA GLY A 201 15.05 14.43 15.55
C GLY A 201 13.91 15.18 16.26
N ASP A 202 12.75 15.36 15.63
CA ASP A 202 11.62 16.11 16.19
C ASP A 202 10.56 15.13 16.75
N PRO A 203 10.27 15.18 18.07
CA PRO A 203 9.30 14.29 18.71
C PRO A 203 7.86 14.50 18.23
N LEU A 204 7.55 15.61 17.55
CA LEU A 204 6.22 15.95 17.06
C LEU A 204 6.01 15.65 15.56
N THR A 205 6.99 15.11 14.88
CA THR A 205 6.95 14.92 13.41
C THR A 205 5.66 14.23 12.97
N MET A 206 5.26 13.10 13.56
CA MET A 206 4.05 12.39 13.12
C MET A 206 2.77 13.15 13.43
N ILE A 207 2.72 13.91 14.52
CA ILE A 207 1.57 14.77 14.84
C ILE A 207 1.43 15.85 13.77
N ARG A 208 2.53 16.55 13.45
CA ARG A 208 2.54 17.58 12.39
C ARG A 208 2.21 17.00 11.02
N LEU A 209 2.81 15.86 10.71
CA LEU A 209 2.62 15.23 9.40
C LEU A 209 1.20 14.70 9.24
N SER A 210 0.60 14.12 10.29
CA SER A 210 -0.80 13.68 10.25
C SER A 210 -1.77 14.84 10.04
N GLN A 211 -1.46 16.02 10.57
CA GLN A 211 -2.23 17.23 10.28
C GLN A 211 -2.00 17.71 8.84
N ALA A 212 -0.74 17.82 8.42
CA ALA A 212 -0.37 18.31 7.10
C ALA A 212 -0.96 17.49 5.95
N VAL A 213 -1.05 16.16 6.07
CA VAL A 213 -1.68 15.31 5.05
C VAL A 213 -3.18 15.57 4.97
N ARG A 214 -3.86 15.78 6.10
CA ARG A 214 -5.31 16.13 6.13
C ARG A 214 -5.55 17.51 5.53
N ASP A 215 -4.72 18.50 5.85
CA ASP A 215 -4.82 19.86 5.31
C ASP A 215 -4.68 19.85 3.77
N ARG A 216 -3.99 18.84 3.20
CA ARG A 216 -3.90 18.60 1.75
C ARG A 216 -5.00 17.71 1.19
N GLY A 217 -6.02 17.36 1.98
CA GLY A 217 -7.15 16.53 1.54
C GLY A 217 -6.88 15.03 1.50
N TYR A 218 -5.74 14.58 2.04
CA TYR A 218 -5.49 13.16 2.22
C TYR A 218 -6.12 12.62 3.49
N GLN A 219 -6.51 11.36 3.44
CA GLN A 219 -6.96 10.59 4.58
C GLN A 219 -5.97 9.46 4.84
N TYR A 220 -5.29 9.50 5.99
CA TYR A 220 -4.44 8.39 6.38
C TYR A 220 -5.23 7.32 7.12
N VAL A 221 -4.85 6.06 6.93
CA VAL A 221 -5.53 4.91 7.52
C VAL A 221 -4.50 3.99 8.15
N ASP A 222 -4.69 3.72 9.44
CA ASP A 222 -3.95 2.69 10.15
C ASP A 222 -4.72 1.35 10.12
N TRP A 223 -4.60 0.54 11.15
CA TRP A 223 -5.28 -0.74 11.29
C TRP A 223 -5.67 -0.98 12.76
N ASN A 224 -6.69 -1.80 12.99
CA ASN A 224 -7.07 -2.25 14.33
C ASN A 224 -6.82 -3.74 14.54
N VAL A 225 -6.48 -4.48 13.47
CA VAL A 225 -6.03 -5.88 13.54
C VAL A 225 -4.77 -6.03 12.68
N SER A 226 -3.72 -6.62 13.24
CA SER A 226 -2.50 -6.98 12.53
C SER A 226 -2.42 -8.49 12.37
N SER A 227 -2.07 -8.94 11.18
CA SER A 227 -1.74 -10.34 10.91
C SER A 227 -0.41 -10.78 11.53
N GLU A 228 0.41 -9.82 11.95
CA GLU A 228 1.78 -10.02 12.43
C GLU A 228 2.72 -10.68 11.40
N ASP A 229 2.35 -10.68 10.13
CA ASP A 229 3.15 -11.26 9.06
C ASP A 229 4.49 -10.51 8.84
N ALA A 230 4.62 -9.28 9.34
CA ALA A 230 5.87 -8.50 9.36
C ALA A 230 6.74 -8.75 10.61
N SER A 231 6.32 -9.61 11.55
CA SER A 231 7.09 -9.88 12.80
C SER A 231 8.36 -10.69 12.58
N GLY A 232 8.66 -11.10 11.35
CA GLY A 232 9.86 -11.87 10.98
C GLY A 232 9.94 -12.13 9.48
N ALA A 233 11.05 -12.72 9.04
CA ALA A 233 11.28 -13.05 7.62
C ALA A 233 10.33 -14.15 7.12
N HIS A 234 10.05 -15.16 7.95
CA HIS A 234 9.19 -16.29 7.64
C HIS A 234 8.25 -16.56 8.81
N VAL A 235 7.15 -15.84 8.88
CA VAL A 235 6.15 -16.04 9.92
C VAL A 235 5.31 -17.28 9.55
N PRO A 236 5.12 -18.25 10.47
CA PRO A 236 4.29 -19.43 10.19
C PRO A 236 2.85 -19.06 9.82
N VAL A 237 2.27 -19.81 8.89
CA VAL A 237 0.90 -19.61 8.38
C VAL A 237 -0.11 -19.58 9.54
N GLU A 238 0.00 -20.54 10.49
CA GLU A 238 -0.88 -20.66 11.63
C GLU A 238 -0.82 -19.45 12.56
N LYS A 239 0.38 -18.83 12.69
CA LYS A 239 0.52 -17.60 13.47
C LYS A 239 -0.20 -16.44 12.78
N ILE A 240 -0.04 -16.31 11.47
CA ILE A 240 -0.73 -15.27 10.68
C ILE A 240 -2.24 -15.43 10.81
N ILE A 241 -2.76 -16.65 10.65
CA ILE A 241 -4.19 -16.94 10.80
C ILE A 241 -4.67 -16.55 12.20
N ARG A 242 -4.01 -17.03 13.27
CA ARG A 242 -4.41 -16.71 14.66
C ARG A 242 -4.41 -15.20 14.93
N SER A 243 -3.38 -14.50 14.47
CA SER A 243 -3.27 -13.05 14.70
C SER A 243 -4.33 -12.28 13.91
N SER A 244 -4.66 -12.72 12.71
CA SER A 244 -5.68 -12.10 11.87
C SER A 244 -7.10 -12.36 12.37
N CYS A 245 -7.38 -13.55 12.90
CA CYS A 245 -8.73 -14.04 13.24
C CYS A 245 -9.13 -13.82 14.72
N LYS A 246 -8.47 -12.92 15.43
CA LYS A 246 -8.70 -12.69 16.88
C LYS A 246 -9.76 -11.63 17.22
N SER A 247 -10.20 -10.85 16.24
CA SER A 247 -11.12 -9.72 16.47
C SER A 247 -12.56 -10.08 16.07
N ASN A 248 -13.50 -9.54 16.86
CA ASN A 248 -14.93 -9.57 16.58
C ASN A 248 -15.54 -8.17 16.49
N ALA A 249 -14.71 -7.13 16.29
CA ALA A 249 -15.18 -5.76 16.11
C ALA A 249 -16.10 -5.63 14.89
N ASN A 250 -17.07 -4.75 14.92
CA ASN A 250 -17.97 -4.53 13.78
C ASN A 250 -17.22 -4.06 12.54
N ASP A 251 -16.21 -3.19 12.72
CA ASP A 251 -15.33 -2.73 11.66
C ASP A 251 -13.90 -3.21 11.91
N ILE A 252 -13.35 -3.95 10.96
CA ILE A 252 -12.00 -4.48 11.00
C ILE A 252 -11.20 -3.94 9.81
N CYS A 253 -10.12 -3.24 10.10
CA CYS A 253 -9.08 -2.94 9.13
C CYS A 253 -7.88 -3.85 9.42
N LEU A 254 -7.70 -4.88 8.60
CA LEU A 254 -6.69 -5.91 8.80
C LEU A 254 -5.43 -5.59 8.01
N LEU A 255 -4.31 -5.40 8.71
CA LEU A 255 -2.98 -5.22 8.12
C LEU A 255 -2.38 -6.55 7.73
N MET A 256 -2.00 -6.67 6.47
CA MET A 256 -1.17 -7.72 5.86
C MET A 256 -0.19 -7.09 4.88
N HIS A 257 0.71 -7.89 4.33
CA HIS A 257 1.67 -7.43 3.32
C HIS A 257 1.69 -8.38 2.12
N ASP A 258 1.76 -7.81 0.92
CA ASP A 258 2.04 -8.54 -0.33
C ASP A 258 3.46 -8.29 -0.86
N ALA A 259 4.34 -7.80 0.04
CA ALA A 259 5.76 -7.55 -0.17
C ALA A 259 6.55 -8.81 -0.56
N PRO A 260 7.79 -8.69 -1.07
CA PRO A 260 8.69 -9.83 -1.23
C PRO A 260 8.85 -10.61 0.09
N GLY A 261 8.90 -11.94 0.00
CA GLY A 261 9.05 -12.81 1.18
C GLY A 261 7.77 -13.11 1.97
N LYS A 262 6.59 -12.62 1.52
CA LYS A 262 5.30 -12.82 2.20
C LYS A 262 4.46 -13.98 1.62
N GLN A 263 5.11 -15.07 1.20
CA GLN A 263 4.41 -16.25 0.67
C GLN A 263 3.47 -16.90 1.70
N THR A 264 3.84 -16.86 2.97
CA THR A 264 3.00 -17.41 4.06
C THR A 264 1.74 -16.58 4.29
N THR A 265 1.77 -15.27 4.00
CA THR A 265 0.57 -14.43 3.98
C THR A 265 -0.40 -14.85 2.88
N VAL A 266 0.13 -15.14 1.67
CA VAL A 266 -0.69 -15.68 0.57
C VAL A 266 -1.34 -17.01 0.96
N GLN A 267 -0.60 -17.91 1.63
CA GLN A 267 -1.10 -19.19 2.09
C GLN A 267 -2.16 -19.06 3.20
N ALA A 268 -2.00 -18.08 4.10
CA ALA A 268 -2.95 -17.83 5.18
C ALA A 268 -4.26 -17.19 4.71
N LEU A 269 -4.21 -16.41 3.62
CA LEU A 269 -5.31 -15.57 3.16
C LEU A 269 -6.63 -16.30 2.93
N PRO A 270 -6.70 -17.48 2.29
CA PRO A 270 -7.97 -18.21 2.13
C PRO A 270 -8.64 -18.56 3.46
N HIS A 271 -7.87 -18.97 4.44
CA HIS A 271 -8.35 -19.32 5.78
C HIS A 271 -8.92 -18.10 6.52
N ILE A 272 -8.24 -16.95 6.41
CA ILE A 272 -8.69 -15.69 6.99
C ILE A 272 -10.01 -15.25 6.36
N ILE A 273 -10.10 -15.30 5.03
CA ILE A 273 -11.34 -14.93 4.31
C ILE A 273 -12.49 -15.84 4.72
N GLN A 274 -12.27 -17.16 4.73
CA GLN A 274 -13.30 -18.11 5.10
C GLN A 274 -13.79 -17.93 6.55
N TYR A 275 -12.85 -17.63 7.47
CA TYR A 275 -13.20 -17.36 8.87
C TYR A 275 -14.17 -16.17 8.98
N TYR A 276 -13.89 -15.05 8.34
CA TYR A 276 -14.75 -13.87 8.42
C TYR A 276 -16.04 -14.00 7.61
N LYS A 277 -16.05 -14.76 6.51
CA LYS A 277 -17.29 -15.15 5.81
C LYS A 277 -18.22 -15.95 6.73
N ASN A 278 -17.69 -16.94 7.45
CA ASN A 278 -18.47 -17.76 8.38
C ASN A 278 -19.04 -16.94 9.56
N LEU A 279 -18.40 -15.83 9.91
CA LEU A 279 -18.91 -14.90 10.93
C LEU A 279 -19.87 -13.85 10.36
N GLY A 280 -20.20 -13.89 9.06
CA GLY A 280 -21.13 -12.98 8.42
C GLY A 280 -20.56 -11.58 8.14
N TYR A 281 -19.22 -11.43 8.06
CA TYR A 281 -18.65 -10.15 7.64
C TYR A 281 -18.81 -9.91 6.15
N ARG A 282 -19.14 -8.67 5.80
CA ARG A 282 -19.01 -8.15 4.45
C ARG A 282 -17.56 -7.69 4.23
N PHE A 283 -17.01 -7.94 3.05
CA PHE A 283 -15.69 -7.49 2.65
C PHE A 283 -15.80 -6.15 1.91
N GLY A 284 -15.14 -5.12 2.43
CA GLY A 284 -15.14 -3.77 1.87
C GLY A 284 -13.77 -3.33 1.38
N THR A 285 -13.76 -2.29 0.54
CA THR A 285 -12.56 -1.53 0.20
C THR A 285 -12.57 -0.19 0.92
N LEU A 286 -11.39 0.34 1.24
CA LEU A 286 -11.28 1.66 1.86
C LEU A 286 -11.63 2.75 0.83
N THR A 287 -12.47 3.68 1.27
CA THR A 287 -12.89 4.87 0.51
C THR A 287 -12.87 6.09 1.44
N SER A 288 -13.11 7.27 0.91
CA SER A 288 -13.25 8.49 1.72
C SER A 288 -14.41 8.46 2.72
N THR A 289 -15.37 7.54 2.52
CA THR A 289 -16.58 7.40 3.37
C THR A 289 -16.61 6.09 4.15
N SER A 290 -15.62 5.21 3.98
CA SER A 290 -15.52 3.95 4.73
C SER A 290 -15.06 4.19 6.17
N TYR A 291 -15.06 3.11 6.96
CA TYR A 291 -14.43 3.12 8.27
C TYR A 291 -12.95 3.47 8.17
N ILE A 292 -12.51 4.42 8.98
CA ILE A 292 -11.13 4.86 9.07
C ILE A 292 -10.61 4.61 10.47
N CYS A 293 -9.52 3.84 10.55
CA CYS A 293 -8.84 3.55 11.79
C CYS A 293 -7.60 4.45 11.94
N HIS A 294 -7.48 5.14 13.05
CA HIS A 294 -6.28 5.88 13.42
C HIS A 294 -5.66 5.32 14.70
N HIS A 295 -4.36 5.15 14.69
CA HIS A 295 -3.61 4.90 15.91
C HIS A 295 -3.53 6.17 16.75
N ASN A 296 -3.32 5.99 18.07
CA ASN A 296 -3.05 7.10 18.95
C ASN A 296 -1.61 7.58 18.76
N ILE A 297 -1.41 8.71 18.09
CA ILE A 297 -0.11 9.32 17.88
C ILE A 297 0.31 10.01 19.18
N LYS A 298 1.54 9.77 19.63
CA LYS A 298 2.11 10.41 20.81
C LYS A 298 3.44 11.07 20.47
N PRO A 299 3.82 12.17 21.12
CA PRO A 299 5.17 12.68 21.02
C PRO A 299 6.19 11.60 21.39
N TYR A 300 7.30 11.54 20.66
CA TYR A 300 8.37 10.59 20.99
C TYR A 300 8.93 10.86 22.41
N GLY A 301 9.10 9.79 23.21
CA GLY A 301 9.56 9.91 24.58
C GLY A 301 8.51 10.43 25.59
N GLY A 302 7.26 10.59 25.18
CA GLY A 302 6.17 10.98 26.08
C GLY A 302 6.24 12.41 26.62
N LYS A 303 7.22 13.22 26.20
CA LYS A 303 7.37 14.61 26.63
C LYS A 303 6.65 15.55 25.66
N SER A 304 5.58 16.19 26.12
CA SER A 304 5.13 17.42 25.48
C SER A 304 6.27 18.45 25.50
N PRO A 305 6.50 19.20 24.42
CA PRO A 305 7.42 20.33 24.48
C PRO A 305 6.95 21.24 25.64
N ALA A 306 7.87 21.56 26.53
CA ALA A 306 7.60 22.57 27.53
C ALA A 306 7.14 23.82 26.78
N THR A 307 6.02 24.39 27.17
CA THR A 307 5.56 25.72 26.74
C THR A 307 6.63 26.72 27.15
N THR A 308 7.59 26.95 26.32
CA THR A 308 8.50 28.08 26.46
C THR A 308 7.72 29.31 26.03
N ASN A 309 7.05 29.93 26.99
CA ASN A 309 6.59 31.31 26.89
C ASN A 309 7.80 32.22 26.71
N LYS A 310 8.22 32.40 25.49
CA LYS A 310 8.98 33.55 25.02
C LYS A 310 8.36 33.99 23.72
N ALA A 311 7.27 34.75 23.87
CA ALA A 311 6.76 35.60 22.82
C ALA A 311 7.85 36.63 22.48
N LYS A 312 8.61 36.39 21.42
CA LYS A 312 9.21 37.46 20.67
C LYS A 312 8.14 37.94 19.69
N GLN A 313 7.58 39.09 20.01
CA GLN A 313 6.75 39.86 19.09
C GLN A 313 7.53 40.10 17.82
N GLN A 314 7.11 39.47 16.74
CA GLN A 314 7.44 39.86 15.40
C GLN A 314 6.31 40.73 14.85
N PRO A 315 6.63 41.81 14.13
CA PRO A 315 5.63 42.77 13.66
C PRO A 315 4.66 42.10 12.66
N ALA A 316 3.40 42.45 12.79
CA ALA A 316 2.32 42.01 11.92
C ALA A 316 2.61 42.36 10.46
N ILE A 317 2.60 41.36 9.58
CA ILE A 317 2.56 41.54 8.13
C ILE A 317 1.09 41.62 7.71
N PRO A 318 0.68 42.62 6.91
CA PRO A 318 -0.72 42.80 6.55
C PRO A 318 -1.23 41.67 5.66
N ALA A 319 -2.42 41.20 5.98
CA ALA A 319 -3.15 40.25 5.18
C ALA A 319 -3.46 40.83 3.79
N LYS A 320 -2.90 40.22 2.74
CA LYS A 320 -3.41 40.33 1.37
C LYS A 320 -3.20 38.99 0.68
N ASP A 321 -4.31 38.61 0.10
CA ASP A 321 -4.54 37.64 -0.98
C ASP A 321 -5.20 36.32 -0.55
N THR A 322 -6.51 36.37 -0.79
CA THR A 322 -7.42 35.23 -0.87
C THR A 322 -6.99 34.31 -2.00
N PHE A 323 -6.65 33.06 -1.65
CA PHE A 323 -6.40 32.00 -2.63
C PHE A 323 -7.72 31.50 -3.23
N PRO A 324 -7.77 31.25 -4.55
CA PRO A 324 -8.89 30.52 -5.12
C PRO A 324 -8.83 29.06 -4.70
N ALA A 325 -9.90 28.59 -4.11
CA ALA A 325 -10.11 27.18 -3.79
C ALA A 325 -10.23 26.37 -5.09
N SER A 326 -9.13 25.80 -5.56
CA SER A 326 -9.16 24.73 -6.56
C SER A 326 -9.11 23.37 -5.84
N THR A 327 -10.25 22.96 -5.36
CA THR A 327 -10.48 21.55 -5.00
C THR A 327 -10.46 20.72 -6.29
N PRO A 328 -9.61 19.68 -6.39
CA PRO A 328 -9.77 18.73 -7.48
C PRO A 328 -11.13 18.04 -7.30
N LYS A 329 -12.02 18.23 -8.25
CA LYS A 329 -13.32 17.53 -8.26
C LYS A 329 -13.04 16.04 -8.43
N PHE A 330 -13.22 15.30 -7.37
CA PHE A 330 -13.35 13.84 -7.40
C PHE A 330 -14.66 13.53 -8.14
N VAL A 331 -14.57 12.89 -9.30
CA VAL A 331 -15.72 12.33 -9.99
C VAL A 331 -15.83 10.87 -9.58
N PRO A 332 -16.83 10.48 -8.80
CA PRO A 332 -17.05 9.07 -8.53
C PRO A 332 -17.51 8.39 -9.81
N ASN A 333 -16.80 7.36 -10.24
CA ASN A 333 -17.17 6.51 -11.36
C ASN A 333 -18.31 5.57 -10.91
N SER A 334 -19.53 6.08 -10.90
CA SER A 334 -20.76 5.30 -10.78
C SER A 334 -21.40 5.17 -12.14
N GLN A 335 -20.91 4.21 -12.93
CA GLN A 335 -21.68 3.70 -14.06
C GLN A 335 -22.31 2.35 -13.63
N PRO A 336 -23.61 2.23 -13.64
CA PRO A 336 -24.27 0.94 -13.50
C PRO A 336 -24.01 0.12 -14.76
N LEU A 337 -23.62 -1.12 -14.60
CA LEU A 337 -23.60 -2.11 -15.67
C LEU A 337 -25.04 -2.28 -16.19
N THR A 338 -25.30 -1.75 -17.38
CA THR A 338 -26.53 -2.02 -18.11
C THR A 338 -26.57 -3.50 -18.49
N SER A 339 -27.57 -4.19 -17.97
CA SER A 339 -27.93 -5.54 -18.39
C SER A 339 -28.24 -5.56 -19.87
N GLY A 340 -27.38 -6.19 -20.67
CA GLY A 340 -27.66 -6.51 -22.06
C GLY A 340 -28.84 -7.48 -22.14
N ALA A 341 -29.89 -7.03 -22.80
CA ALA A 341 -31.05 -7.84 -23.14
C ALA A 341 -30.63 -9.01 -24.03
N ILE A 342 -31.00 -10.22 -23.62
CA ILE A 342 -30.92 -11.42 -24.43
C ILE A 342 -32.05 -11.32 -25.47
N VAL A 343 -31.69 -11.10 -26.73
CA VAL A 343 -32.63 -11.27 -27.86
C VAL A 343 -32.59 -12.76 -28.19
N SER A 344 -33.70 -13.41 -27.96
CA SER A 344 -34.00 -14.75 -28.48
C SER A 344 -34.46 -14.59 -29.91
N ASP A 345 -33.68 -15.02 -30.89
CA ASP A 345 -34.17 -15.32 -32.22
C ASP A 345 -34.46 -16.83 -32.32
N THR A 346 -35.73 -17.10 -32.40
CA THR A 346 -36.32 -18.33 -32.93
C THR A 346 -36.38 -18.25 -34.45
N LEU A 347 -35.67 -19.11 -35.15
CA LEU A 347 -36.12 -19.88 -36.33
C LEU A 347 -35.03 -20.87 -36.74
#